data_9354b19a92f23fef7a3f8b2238405ef9
#
_entry.id   9354b19a92f23fef7a3f8b2238405ef9
#
_cell.length_a   1.000
_cell.length_b   1.000
_cell.length_c   1.000
_cell.angle_alpha   90.00
_cell.angle_beta   90.00
_cell.angle_gamma   90.00
#
_symmetry.space_group_name_H-M   'P 1'
#
loop_
_entity.id
_entity.type
_entity.pdbx_description
1 polymer ?
#
loop_
_entity_poly.entity_id
_entity_poly.type
_entity_poly.pdbx_seq_one_letter_code
_entity_poly.pdbx_strand_id
1 'polypeptide(L)'
;MKASFIFFSRGLVCLSLAAGTVLVGCWIHGASRVWAQVQSAPAEHGGDAPAAPQGRNGRAPDFPVRAQPAKEVIDRGKAAYSVSCAFCHGNDAGGSVGPNLLRSEVVLQDKDGELIGPIVHGARADRGMPKIDIPDATVSDIAAWLHSLRVGGKIASTEKINIVVGSAQLGKADFDKQCGSCHSVTGDLQGFAAKYTDPRAMQQAWIMPGMAGRGPGPAAGPPVELKVPPTTATVTLADGKTVTGKLDTVDDFYVAVTTEDGKTHRFSRMNDVPKVEIHDPLAAHREMLRKYNDKDIHDITAYLESLK
;
A
#
# COMPACT_ATOMS: atom_id res chain seq x y z
N MET A 1 14.66 -35.68 -43.26
CA MET A 1 15.48 -36.64 -42.50
C MET A 1 14.84 -36.79 -41.15
N LYS A 2 14.00 -37.79 -41.00
CA LYS A 2 14.13 -39.05 -40.24
C LYS A 2 14.69 -38.80 -38.82
N ALA A 3 13.87 -38.80 -37.83
CA ALA A 3 13.28 -39.89 -37.03
C ALA A 3 14.26 -40.39 -35.97
N SER A 4 13.87 -40.43 -34.71
CA SER A 4 13.73 -41.67 -33.95
C SER A 4 13.10 -41.43 -32.59
N PHE A 5 11.98 -42.07 -32.44
CA PHE A 5 11.31 -42.41 -31.16
C PHE A 5 12.09 -43.51 -30.46
N ILE A 6 12.20 -43.43 -29.11
CA ILE A 6 12.43 -44.63 -28.28
C ILE A 6 11.40 -44.66 -27.15
N PHE A 7 10.45 -45.56 -27.30
CA PHE A 7 9.60 -46.12 -26.23
C PHE A 7 10.40 -47.11 -25.41
N PHE A 8 10.30 -47.10 -24.09
CA PHE A 8 10.55 -48.29 -23.29
C PHE A 8 9.36 -48.57 -22.37
N SER A 9 8.89 -49.83 -22.56
CA SER A 9 7.71 -50.43 -22.00
C SER A 9 8.07 -51.44 -20.91
N ARG A 10 7.24 -51.49 -19.87
CA ARG A 10 6.79 -52.69 -19.12
C ARG A 10 7.79 -53.54 -18.33
N GLY A 11 7.40 -53.80 -17.09
CA GLY A 11 7.84 -54.92 -16.29
C GLY A 11 6.99 -55.10 -15.03
N LEU A 12 5.80 -55.63 -15.20
CA LEU A 12 4.94 -56.17 -14.15
C LEU A 12 5.39 -57.59 -13.86
N VAL A 13 5.83 -57.91 -12.63
CA VAL A 13 5.98 -59.32 -12.20
C VAL A 13 5.16 -59.52 -10.93
N CYS A 14 4.06 -60.21 -11.09
CA CYS A 14 3.31 -60.86 -10.03
C CYS A 14 3.98 -62.23 -9.74
N LEU A 15 4.32 -62.51 -8.50
CA LEU A 15 4.56 -63.86 -8.02
C LEU A 15 3.70 -64.14 -6.81
N SER A 16 2.70 -64.97 -6.96
CA SER A 16 1.93 -65.60 -5.91
C SER A 16 2.62 -66.91 -5.49
N LEU A 17 2.74 -67.19 -4.20
CA LEU A 17 2.76 -68.58 -3.70
C LEU A 17 2.49 -68.58 -2.20
N ALA A 18 1.38 -69.05 -1.86
CA ALA A 18 0.90 -70.12 -0.96
C ALA A 18 1.49 -70.28 0.45
N ALA A 19 0.56 -70.19 1.38
CA ALA A 19 0.23 -71.04 2.50
C ALA A 19 1.34 -71.41 3.53
N GLY A 20 1.09 -71.00 4.78
CA GLY A 20 1.78 -71.43 5.96
C GLY A 20 1.23 -70.77 7.23
N THR A 21 0.16 -71.36 7.78
CA THR A 21 -0.40 -71.04 9.10
C THR A 21 0.59 -71.38 10.23
N VAL A 22 1.07 -70.35 10.94
CA VAL A 22 1.68 -70.52 12.25
C VAL A 22 1.04 -69.50 13.19
N LEU A 23 0.24 -70.02 14.13
CA LEU A 23 -0.25 -69.31 15.29
C LEU A 23 0.92 -69.10 16.27
N VAL A 24 1.35 -67.88 16.41
CA VAL A 24 2.23 -67.47 17.51
C VAL A 24 1.55 -66.38 18.28
N GLY A 25 1.30 -66.63 19.54
CA GLY A 25 0.57 -65.77 20.46
C GLY A 25 1.20 -64.41 20.61
N CYS A 26 0.40 -63.39 20.47
CA CYS A 26 0.79 -62.02 20.68
C CYS A 26 0.65 -61.67 22.15
N TRP A 27 1.78 -61.65 22.86
CA TRP A 27 1.86 -61.08 24.19
C TRP A 27 1.80 -59.53 24.05
N ILE A 28 0.70 -58.98 24.54
CA ILE A 28 0.53 -57.50 24.58
C ILE A 28 1.36 -57.02 25.79
N HIS A 29 2.58 -56.56 25.53
CA HIS A 29 3.30 -55.74 26.50
C HIS A 29 2.78 -54.32 26.40
N GLY A 30 2.03 -53.89 27.41
CA GLY A 30 1.61 -52.54 27.61
C GLY A 30 2.81 -51.61 27.76
N ALA A 31 3.13 -50.88 26.71
CA ALA A 31 4.09 -49.78 26.79
C ALA A 31 3.39 -48.57 27.44
N SER A 32 3.56 -48.45 28.75
CA SER A 32 3.22 -47.25 29.49
C SER A 32 4.04 -46.09 28.92
N ARG A 33 3.39 -45.18 28.18
CA ARG A 33 4.01 -43.91 27.78
C ARG A 33 4.18 -43.05 29.04
N VAL A 34 5.37 -43.05 29.59
CA VAL A 34 5.80 -42.07 30.58
C VAL A 34 5.94 -40.74 29.87
N TRP A 35 4.95 -39.85 30.05
CA TRP A 35 5.12 -38.47 29.70
C TRP A 35 6.11 -37.86 30.67
N ALA A 36 7.33 -37.63 30.22
CA ALA A 36 8.28 -36.82 30.94
C ALA A 36 7.74 -35.39 30.99
N GLN A 37 7.16 -34.98 32.12
CA GLN A 37 6.94 -33.59 32.42
C GLN A 37 8.29 -32.91 32.55
N VAL A 38 8.67 -32.13 31.55
CA VAL A 38 9.76 -31.16 31.68
C VAL A 38 9.22 -30.06 32.62
N GLN A 39 9.54 -30.21 33.90
CA GLN A 39 9.39 -29.13 34.86
C GLN A 39 10.47 -28.10 34.53
N SER A 40 10.07 -27.02 33.82
CA SER A 40 10.88 -25.82 33.71
C SER A 40 11.02 -25.20 35.09
N ALA A 41 12.24 -25.13 35.60
CA ALA A 41 12.57 -24.41 36.82
C ALA A 41 12.11 -22.92 36.67
N PRO A 42 11.57 -22.32 37.74
CA PRO A 42 11.25 -20.87 37.70
C PRO A 42 12.56 -20.10 37.59
N ALA A 43 12.70 -19.35 36.52
CA ALA A 43 13.74 -18.33 36.40
C ALA A 43 13.38 -17.18 37.35
N GLU A 44 14.12 -17.07 38.44
CA GLU A 44 14.10 -15.88 39.31
C GLU A 44 14.67 -14.70 38.52
N HIS A 45 13.79 -13.94 37.92
CA HIS A 45 14.11 -12.59 37.43
C HIS A 45 13.54 -11.60 38.44
N GLY A 46 14.33 -11.33 39.50
CA GLY A 46 14.16 -10.15 40.32
C GLY A 46 14.54 -8.92 39.55
N GLY A 47 13.55 -8.09 39.24
CA GLY A 47 13.66 -6.78 38.66
C GLY A 47 12.25 -6.26 38.44
N ASP A 48 11.85 -5.23 39.20
CA ASP A 48 10.57 -4.55 39.05
C ASP A 48 10.49 -3.90 37.65
N ALA A 49 10.13 -4.70 36.65
CA ALA A 49 9.69 -4.16 35.37
C ALA A 49 8.32 -3.51 35.60
N PRO A 50 8.10 -2.26 35.16
CA PRO A 50 6.81 -1.61 35.27
C PRO A 50 5.76 -2.51 34.61
N ALA A 51 4.68 -2.81 35.36
CA ALA A 51 3.59 -3.64 34.87
C ALA A 51 3.07 -3.11 33.54
N ALA A 52 3.06 -3.96 32.52
CA ALA A 52 2.49 -3.60 31.23
C ALA A 52 1.04 -3.12 31.43
N PRO A 53 0.61 -2.02 30.79
CA PRO A 53 -0.74 -1.52 30.91
C PRO A 53 -1.73 -2.60 30.46
N GLN A 54 -2.56 -3.08 31.40
CA GLN A 54 -3.61 -4.04 31.08
C GLN A 54 -4.72 -3.34 30.31
N GLY A 55 -5.13 -3.94 29.18
CA GLY A 55 -6.32 -3.50 28.46
C GLY A 55 -7.55 -3.51 29.37
N ARG A 56 -8.55 -2.69 29.07
CA ARG A 56 -9.78 -2.47 29.87
C ARG A 56 -10.51 -3.76 30.32
N ASN A 57 -10.18 -4.92 29.75
CA ASN A 57 -10.81 -6.21 30.04
C ASN A 57 -9.78 -7.30 30.39
N GLY A 58 -8.58 -6.95 30.87
CA GLY A 58 -7.54 -7.94 31.24
C GLY A 58 -6.96 -8.72 30.06
N ARG A 59 -7.27 -8.33 28.83
CA ARG A 59 -6.70 -8.93 27.62
C ARG A 59 -5.41 -8.23 27.26
N ALA A 60 -4.40 -8.98 26.84
CA ALA A 60 -3.19 -8.37 26.27
C ALA A 60 -3.59 -7.44 25.10
N PRO A 61 -2.96 -6.26 24.96
CA PRO A 61 -3.25 -5.36 23.86
C PRO A 61 -2.90 -6.07 22.53
N ASP A 62 -3.77 -5.91 21.52
CA ASP A 62 -3.59 -6.50 20.20
C ASP A 62 -2.39 -5.89 19.43
N PHE A 63 -1.77 -4.85 19.98
CA PHE A 63 -0.66 -4.12 19.38
C PHE A 63 0.51 -3.98 20.36
N PRO A 64 1.74 -3.90 19.88
CA PRO A 64 2.92 -3.69 20.73
C PRO A 64 2.74 -2.45 21.60
N VAL A 65 2.96 -2.61 22.92
CA VAL A 65 3.01 -1.48 23.86
C VAL A 65 4.44 -0.97 23.91
N ARG A 66 4.62 0.30 23.52
CA ARG A 66 5.92 0.97 23.52
C ARG A 66 5.95 2.08 24.56
N ALA A 67 7.16 2.34 25.10
CA ALA A 67 7.36 3.55 25.89
C ALA A 67 7.04 4.79 25.02
N GLN A 68 6.37 5.78 25.63
CA GLN A 68 6.03 6.99 24.91
C GLN A 68 7.33 7.79 24.67
N PRO A 69 7.67 8.14 23.42
CA PRO A 69 8.81 9.01 23.14
C PRO A 69 8.62 10.41 23.74
N ALA A 70 9.72 11.15 23.90
CA ALA A 70 9.65 12.55 24.32
C ALA A 70 8.79 13.37 23.33
N LYS A 71 8.05 14.34 23.87
CA LYS A 71 7.14 15.16 23.08
C LYS A 71 7.83 15.85 21.92
N GLU A 72 9.03 16.35 22.14
CA GLU A 72 9.84 17.05 21.15
C GLU A 72 10.21 16.15 19.96
N VAL A 73 10.46 14.85 20.22
CA VAL A 73 10.72 13.85 19.18
C VAL A 73 9.44 13.61 18.36
N ILE A 74 8.32 13.44 19.05
CA ILE A 74 7.01 13.26 18.41
C ILE A 74 6.66 14.46 17.52
N ASP A 75 6.88 15.69 18.01
CA ASP A 75 6.56 16.91 17.27
C ASP A 75 7.45 17.05 16.02
N ARG A 76 8.75 16.77 16.12
CA ARG A 76 9.65 16.77 14.95
C ARG A 76 9.24 15.70 13.94
N GLY A 77 8.94 14.48 14.41
CA GLY A 77 8.49 13.40 13.55
C GLY A 77 7.19 13.72 12.84
N LYS A 78 6.24 14.35 13.54
CA LYS A 78 4.98 14.82 12.95
C LYS A 78 5.21 15.87 11.87
N ALA A 79 6.10 16.84 12.14
CA ALA A 79 6.42 17.88 11.17
C ALA A 79 7.05 17.28 9.91
N ALA A 80 8.06 16.42 10.07
CA ALA A 80 8.72 15.74 8.96
C ALA A 80 7.75 14.83 8.16
N TYR A 81 6.92 14.06 8.86
CA TYR A 81 5.87 13.23 8.24
C TYR A 81 4.90 14.07 7.40
N SER A 82 4.47 15.21 7.95
CA SER A 82 3.50 16.08 7.26
C SER A 82 4.05 16.66 5.97
N VAL A 83 5.36 16.87 5.91
CA VAL A 83 6.05 17.35 4.71
C VAL A 83 6.23 16.23 3.69
N SER A 84 6.82 15.10 4.09
CA SER A 84 7.37 14.11 3.17
C SER A 84 6.51 12.85 2.98
N CYS A 85 5.49 12.62 3.82
CA CYS A 85 4.74 11.36 3.82
C CYS A 85 3.22 11.55 3.67
N ALA A 86 2.68 12.62 4.26
CA ALA A 86 1.24 12.82 4.39
C ALA A 86 0.50 12.94 3.07
N PHE A 87 1.16 13.39 2.01
CA PHE A 87 0.56 13.52 0.67
C PHE A 87 0.09 12.18 0.08
N CYS A 88 0.76 11.08 0.44
CA CYS A 88 0.32 9.74 0.05
C CYS A 88 -0.38 8.99 1.19
N HIS A 89 0.14 9.07 2.41
CA HIS A 89 -0.34 8.25 3.52
C HIS A 89 -1.41 8.91 4.40
N GLY A 90 -1.84 10.12 4.04
CA GLY A 90 -2.83 10.90 4.81
C GLY A 90 -2.22 11.61 6.02
N ASN A 91 -2.84 12.71 6.46
CA ASN A 91 -2.33 13.53 7.58
C ASN A 91 -2.33 12.81 8.94
N ASP A 92 -3.13 11.77 9.05
CA ASP A 92 -3.33 10.92 10.24
C ASP A 92 -2.68 9.54 10.10
N ALA A 93 -1.88 9.34 9.04
CA ALA A 93 -1.30 8.05 8.66
C ALA A 93 -2.34 6.94 8.40
N GLY A 94 -3.61 7.31 8.25
CA GLY A 94 -4.72 6.39 8.01
C GLY A 94 -4.81 5.87 6.58
N GLY A 95 -3.93 6.33 5.69
CA GLY A 95 -3.91 6.01 4.27
C GLY A 95 -4.70 7.01 3.42
N SER A 96 -4.28 7.16 2.16
CA SER A 96 -4.95 7.93 1.12
C SER A 96 -4.65 7.27 -0.23
N VAL A 97 -3.74 7.81 -1.04
CA VAL A 97 -3.18 7.14 -2.22
C VAL A 97 -2.29 5.97 -1.79
N GLY A 98 -1.48 6.18 -0.76
CA GLY A 98 -0.66 5.16 -0.12
C GLY A 98 -1.44 4.40 0.96
N PRO A 99 -0.92 3.25 1.40
CA PRO A 99 -1.57 2.40 2.39
C PRO A 99 -1.66 3.05 3.77
N ASN A 100 -2.58 2.53 4.59
CA ASN A 100 -2.71 2.86 5.99
C ASN A 100 -1.48 2.40 6.78
N LEU A 101 -0.75 3.34 7.36
CA LEU A 101 0.47 3.06 8.13
C LEU A 101 0.18 2.61 9.57
N LEU A 102 -0.95 3.01 10.15
CA LEU A 102 -1.32 2.61 11.51
C LEU A 102 -1.57 1.10 11.65
N ARG A 103 -1.85 0.43 10.53
CA ARG A 103 -2.07 -1.02 10.46
C ARG A 103 -0.99 -1.74 9.66
N SER A 104 0.06 -1.04 9.27
CA SER A 104 1.17 -1.62 8.53
C SER A 104 1.99 -2.53 9.45
N GLU A 105 2.17 -3.78 9.04
CA GLU A 105 3.01 -4.74 9.76
C GLU A 105 4.44 -4.20 9.95
N VAL A 106 4.99 -3.54 8.92
CA VAL A 106 6.30 -2.91 8.99
C VAL A 106 6.35 -1.89 10.12
N VAL A 107 5.38 -0.96 10.19
CA VAL A 107 5.31 0.09 11.25
C VAL A 107 5.07 -0.54 12.62
N LEU A 108 4.23 -1.58 12.70
CA LEU A 108 3.94 -2.26 13.96
C LEU A 108 5.15 -3.02 14.52
N GLN A 109 5.99 -3.57 13.66
CA GLN A 109 7.20 -4.32 14.06
C GLN A 109 8.44 -3.44 14.17
N ASP A 110 8.46 -2.28 13.51
CA ASP A 110 9.55 -1.31 13.57
C ASP A 110 9.77 -0.81 15.01
N LYS A 111 11.01 -0.47 15.38
CA LYS A 111 11.34 0.10 16.69
C LYS A 111 11.73 1.55 16.60
N ASP A 112 12.79 1.83 15.87
CA ASP A 112 13.42 3.15 15.80
C ASP A 112 13.61 3.64 14.35
N GLY A 113 12.88 3.07 13.37
CA GLY A 113 12.98 3.40 11.96
C GLY A 113 13.76 2.37 11.13
N GLU A 114 14.27 1.30 11.75
CA GLU A 114 15.12 0.30 11.08
C GLU A 114 14.40 -0.50 9.98
N LEU A 115 13.08 -0.67 10.09
CA LEU A 115 12.27 -1.31 9.06
C LEU A 115 11.64 -0.29 8.10
N ILE A 116 11.37 0.91 8.58
CA ILE A 116 10.80 2.00 7.79
C ILE A 116 11.86 2.61 6.88
N GLY A 117 13.09 2.82 7.37
CA GLY A 117 14.18 3.49 6.68
C GLY A 117 14.48 2.94 5.28
N PRO A 118 14.73 1.63 5.11
CA PRO A 118 14.97 1.05 3.79
C PRO A 118 13.86 1.35 2.78
N ILE A 119 12.59 1.37 3.24
CA ILE A 119 11.43 1.66 2.39
C ILE A 119 11.42 3.12 1.98
N VAL A 120 11.65 4.03 2.93
CA VAL A 120 11.77 5.47 2.70
C VAL A 120 12.89 5.77 1.70
N HIS A 121 14.03 5.08 1.83
CA HIS A 121 15.18 5.25 0.94
C HIS A 121 15.07 4.49 -0.39
N GLY A 122 13.89 3.98 -0.73
CA GLY A 122 13.58 3.54 -2.10
C GLY A 122 13.43 2.03 -2.30
N ALA A 123 13.46 1.19 -1.26
CA ALA A 123 13.26 -0.26 -1.41
C ALA A 123 11.91 -0.65 -2.04
N ARG A 124 10.97 0.29 -2.17
CA ARG A 124 9.67 0.10 -2.82
C ARG A 124 9.38 1.11 -3.92
N ALA A 125 10.41 1.73 -4.50
CA ALA A 125 10.22 2.69 -5.58
C ALA A 125 9.54 2.07 -6.81
N ASP A 126 9.85 0.82 -7.11
CA ASP A 126 9.20 0.01 -8.16
C ASP A 126 7.71 -0.27 -7.88
N ARG A 127 7.27 -0.13 -6.64
CA ARG A 127 5.88 -0.36 -6.19
C ARG A 127 5.09 0.93 -5.98
N GLY A 128 5.63 2.06 -6.44
CA GLY A 128 4.93 3.36 -6.41
C GLY A 128 5.15 4.18 -5.13
N MET A 129 6.05 3.77 -4.22
CA MET A 129 6.52 4.65 -3.14
C MET A 129 7.83 5.30 -3.58
N PRO A 130 7.85 6.62 -3.85
CA PRO A 130 9.06 7.29 -4.30
C PRO A 130 10.15 7.24 -3.22
N LYS A 131 11.42 7.31 -3.65
CA LYS A 131 12.54 7.53 -2.74
C LYS A 131 12.39 8.90 -2.07
N ILE A 132 12.46 8.93 -0.75
CA ILE A 132 12.47 10.14 0.05
C ILE A 132 13.90 10.37 0.57
N ASP A 133 14.47 11.52 0.24
CA ASP A 133 15.87 11.83 0.60
C ASP A 133 15.92 12.62 1.92
N ILE A 134 15.71 11.93 3.03
CA ILE A 134 15.76 12.45 4.38
C ILE A 134 16.75 11.66 5.24
N PRO A 135 17.40 12.27 6.25
CA PRO A 135 18.33 11.56 7.13
C PRO A 135 17.66 10.47 7.96
N ASP A 136 18.41 9.41 8.31
CA ASP A 136 17.91 8.33 9.18
C ASP A 136 17.40 8.84 10.52
N ALA A 137 18.02 9.86 11.09
CA ALA A 137 17.53 10.50 12.32
C ALA A 137 16.11 11.08 12.15
N THR A 138 15.80 11.62 10.97
CA THR A 138 14.45 12.10 10.65
C THR A 138 13.48 10.93 10.47
N VAL A 139 13.92 9.83 9.89
CA VAL A 139 13.12 8.59 9.81
C VAL A 139 12.79 8.07 11.21
N SER A 140 13.76 8.09 12.14
CA SER A 140 13.53 7.68 13.53
C SER A 140 12.53 8.59 14.23
N ASP A 141 12.60 9.91 14.05
CA ASP A 141 11.62 10.85 14.57
C ASP A 141 10.20 10.56 13.99
N ILE A 142 10.11 10.29 12.69
CA ILE A 142 8.84 9.90 12.03
C ILE A 142 8.31 8.59 12.61
N ALA A 143 9.17 7.58 12.79
CA ALA A 143 8.80 6.31 13.41
C ALA A 143 8.25 6.52 14.82
N ALA A 144 8.93 7.34 15.63
CA ALA A 144 8.49 7.68 16.98
C ALA A 144 7.09 8.34 16.98
N TRP A 145 6.82 9.24 16.02
CA TRP A 145 5.49 9.83 15.87
C TRP A 145 4.47 8.77 15.46
N LEU A 146 4.73 7.95 14.44
CA LEU A 146 3.83 6.87 14.00
C LEU A 146 3.49 5.92 15.16
N HIS A 147 4.48 5.55 15.96
CA HIS A 147 4.30 4.67 17.12
C HIS A 147 3.52 5.34 18.26
N SER A 148 3.50 6.68 18.34
CA SER A 148 2.70 7.41 19.31
C SER A 148 1.21 7.45 18.97
N LEU A 149 0.86 7.12 17.71
CA LEU A 149 -0.50 7.13 17.23
C LEU A 149 -1.27 5.89 17.71
N ARG A 150 -2.52 6.10 18.12
CA ARG A 150 -3.41 4.99 18.49
C ARG A 150 -4.17 4.50 17.27
N VAL A 151 -4.19 3.20 17.05
CA VAL A 151 -5.05 2.59 16.02
C VAL A 151 -6.50 2.94 16.30
N GLY A 152 -7.16 3.60 15.34
CA GLY A 152 -8.55 4.06 15.47
C GLY A 152 -8.74 5.40 16.19
N GLY A 153 -7.65 6.07 16.61
CA GLY A 153 -7.70 7.44 17.11
C GLY A 153 -7.87 8.44 15.96
N LYS A 154 -8.80 9.39 16.12
CA LYS A 154 -8.86 10.55 15.22
C LYS A 154 -7.77 11.53 15.65
N ILE A 155 -6.76 11.72 14.81
CA ILE A 155 -5.74 12.75 15.03
C ILE A 155 -6.21 13.99 14.30
N ALA A 156 -6.93 14.84 15.02
CA ALA A 156 -7.20 16.17 14.52
C ALA A 156 -5.95 17.03 14.74
N SER A 157 -5.10 17.14 13.72
CA SER A 157 -4.08 18.16 13.73
C SER A 157 -4.67 19.46 13.20
N THR A 158 -4.80 20.45 14.06
CA THR A 158 -5.17 21.82 13.69
C THR A 158 -3.95 22.65 13.31
N GLU A 159 -2.76 22.10 13.42
CA GLU A 159 -1.51 22.78 13.15
C GLU A 159 -1.32 23.01 11.65
N LYS A 160 -1.11 24.27 11.27
CA LYS A 160 -0.78 24.64 9.90
C LYS A 160 0.72 24.42 9.68
N ILE A 161 1.07 23.25 9.14
CA ILE A 161 2.44 22.95 8.74
C ILE A 161 2.62 23.46 7.30
N ASN A 162 3.71 24.25 7.09
CA ASN A 162 4.06 24.65 5.73
C ASN A 162 4.70 23.45 5.01
N ILE A 163 4.04 22.97 3.95
CA ILE A 163 4.54 21.90 3.08
C ILE A 163 5.07 22.42 1.74
N VAL A 164 4.95 23.73 1.49
CA VAL A 164 5.49 24.37 0.29
C VAL A 164 6.95 24.74 0.56
N VAL A 165 7.81 23.72 0.49
CA VAL A 165 9.24 23.81 0.84
C VAL A 165 10.16 23.68 -0.39
N GLY A 166 9.57 23.46 -1.58
CA GLY A 166 10.29 23.33 -2.85
C GLY A 166 10.58 24.67 -3.53
N SER A 167 11.25 24.58 -4.68
CA SER A 167 11.57 25.72 -5.54
C SER A 167 10.57 25.80 -6.71
N ALA A 168 9.80 26.89 -6.76
CA ALA A 168 8.88 27.12 -7.86
C ALA A 168 9.58 27.19 -9.23
N GLN A 169 10.82 27.67 -9.30
CA GLN A 169 11.60 27.75 -10.54
C GLN A 169 11.97 26.34 -11.05
N LEU A 170 12.43 25.46 -10.16
CA LEU A 170 12.74 24.07 -10.53
C LEU A 170 11.45 23.32 -10.87
N GLY A 171 10.39 23.51 -10.07
CA GLY A 171 9.09 22.91 -10.32
C GLY A 171 8.48 23.31 -11.67
N LYS A 172 8.73 24.55 -12.13
CA LYS A 172 8.35 24.95 -13.48
C LYS A 172 9.09 24.13 -14.55
N ALA A 173 10.39 23.95 -14.38
CA ALA A 173 11.19 23.19 -15.34
C ALA A 173 10.76 21.71 -15.39
N ASP A 174 10.46 21.13 -14.23
CA ASP A 174 9.95 19.75 -14.10
C ASP A 174 8.54 19.63 -14.70
N PHE A 175 7.67 20.61 -14.46
CA PHE A 175 6.34 20.66 -15.04
C PHE A 175 6.41 20.72 -16.57
N ASP A 176 7.19 21.64 -17.13
CA ASP A 176 7.33 21.80 -18.58
C ASP A 176 7.83 20.50 -19.23
N LYS A 177 8.73 19.78 -18.56
CA LYS A 177 9.32 18.53 -19.06
C LYS A 177 8.38 17.33 -18.95
N GLN A 178 7.65 17.19 -17.84
CA GLN A 178 6.94 15.97 -17.50
C GLN A 178 5.42 16.09 -17.68
N CYS A 179 4.87 17.27 -17.49
CA CYS A 179 3.43 17.52 -17.48
C CYS A 179 2.95 18.33 -18.71
N GLY A 180 3.83 19.20 -19.23
CA GLY A 180 3.50 20.14 -20.32
C GLY A 180 3.11 19.51 -21.64
N SER A 181 3.39 18.20 -21.85
CA SER A 181 2.93 17.46 -23.02
C SER A 181 1.40 17.21 -23.01
N CYS A 182 0.78 17.20 -21.85
CA CYS A 182 -0.66 16.93 -21.68
C CYS A 182 -1.40 18.08 -21.01
N HIS A 183 -0.72 18.89 -20.19
CA HIS A 183 -1.31 19.94 -19.38
C HIS A 183 -0.77 21.33 -19.71
N SER A 184 -1.63 22.34 -19.54
CA SER A 184 -1.26 23.75 -19.66
C SER A 184 -1.77 24.55 -18.48
N VAL A 185 -0.89 25.34 -17.85
CA VAL A 185 -1.26 26.22 -16.73
C VAL A 185 -2.16 27.38 -17.14
N THR A 186 -2.19 27.72 -18.42
CA THR A 186 -3.11 28.70 -19.01
C THR A 186 -4.33 28.07 -19.70
N GLY A 187 -4.39 26.72 -19.71
CA GLY A 187 -5.47 25.94 -20.30
C GLY A 187 -6.25 25.16 -19.24
N ASP A 188 -6.12 23.84 -19.27
CA ASP A 188 -6.87 22.93 -18.41
C ASP A 188 -6.55 23.08 -16.91
N LEU A 189 -5.34 23.52 -16.56
CA LEU A 189 -4.93 23.80 -15.18
C LEU A 189 -5.07 25.27 -14.77
N GLN A 190 -5.68 26.13 -15.59
CA GLN A 190 -5.89 27.53 -15.23
C GLN A 190 -6.68 27.63 -13.91
N GLY A 191 -6.11 28.37 -12.93
CA GLY A 191 -6.71 28.56 -11.62
C GLY A 191 -6.82 27.26 -10.79
N PHE A 192 -6.09 26.19 -11.15
CA PHE A 192 -6.12 24.92 -10.41
C PHE A 192 -5.76 25.13 -8.94
N ALA A 193 -4.64 25.79 -8.65
CA ALA A 193 -4.17 26.00 -7.29
C ALA A 193 -5.10 26.89 -6.46
N ALA A 194 -5.77 27.85 -7.08
CA ALA A 194 -6.72 28.75 -6.42
C ALA A 194 -7.98 28.03 -5.89
N LYS A 195 -8.27 26.81 -6.37
CA LYS A 195 -9.37 25.99 -5.85
C LYS A 195 -9.09 25.43 -4.46
N TYR A 196 -7.84 25.45 -4.01
CA TYR A 196 -7.42 24.85 -2.75
C TYR A 196 -6.95 25.90 -1.76
N THR A 197 -7.55 25.93 -0.58
CA THR A 197 -7.09 26.78 0.53
C THR A 197 -5.93 26.14 1.30
N ASP A 198 -5.82 24.81 1.24
CA ASP A 198 -4.76 24.03 1.88
C ASP A 198 -3.82 23.48 0.79
N PRO A 199 -2.51 23.86 0.82
CA PRO A 199 -1.53 23.34 -0.14
C PRO A 199 -1.41 21.81 -0.12
N ARG A 200 -1.69 21.15 1.01
CA ARG A 200 -1.68 19.67 1.12
C ARG A 200 -2.77 19.04 0.26
N ALA A 201 -3.97 19.64 0.28
CA ALA A 201 -5.08 19.17 -0.56
C ALA A 201 -4.77 19.35 -2.05
N MET A 202 -4.14 20.48 -2.43
CA MET A 202 -3.67 20.72 -3.79
C MET A 202 -2.59 19.72 -4.19
N GLN A 203 -1.62 19.43 -3.32
CA GLN A 203 -0.56 18.47 -3.57
C GLN A 203 -1.14 17.06 -3.81
N GLN A 204 -2.05 16.60 -2.98
CA GLN A 204 -2.74 15.32 -3.19
C GLN A 204 -3.50 15.28 -4.51
N ALA A 205 -4.15 16.38 -4.87
CA ALA A 205 -4.98 16.46 -6.06
C ALA A 205 -4.18 16.37 -7.36
N TRP A 206 -2.99 16.98 -7.44
CA TRP A 206 -2.16 16.90 -8.64
C TRP A 206 -1.37 15.61 -8.72
N ILE A 207 -0.95 15.03 -7.57
CA ILE A 207 -0.23 13.75 -7.55
C ILE A 207 -1.13 12.63 -8.05
N MET A 208 -2.38 12.58 -7.58
CA MET A 208 -3.34 11.56 -7.99
C MET A 208 -4.75 12.18 -8.11
N PRO A 209 -5.09 12.71 -9.27
CA PRO A 209 -6.42 13.24 -9.52
C PRO A 209 -7.54 12.22 -9.24
N GLY A 210 -8.66 12.69 -8.71
CA GLY A 210 -9.81 11.83 -8.37
C GLY A 210 -9.71 11.10 -7.03
N MET A 211 -8.57 11.14 -6.34
CA MET A 211 -8.41 10.59 -4.99
C MET A 211 -8.33 11.67 -3.90
N ALA A 212 -8.20 12.93 -4.29
CA ALA A 212 -8.21 14.06 -3.36
C ALA A 212 -9.51 14.09 -2.55
N GLY A 213 -9.41 14.22 -1.23
CA GLY A 213 -10.57 14.25 -0.33
C GLY A 213 -11.10 12.90 0.13
N ARG A 214 -10.52 11.77 -0.28
CA ARG A 214 -10.88 10.44 0.25
C ARG A 214 -10.18 10.08 1.57
N GLY A 215 -9.23 10.89 2.03
CA GLY A 215 -8.57 10.68 3.31
C GLY A 215 -9.46 11.09 4.49
N PRO A 216 -9.40 10.37 5.63
CA PRO A 216 -10.10 10.73 6.85
C PRO A 216 -9.39 11.89 7.54
N GLY A 217 -9.72 13.13 7.19
CA GLY A 217 -9.17 14.29 7.89
C GLY A 217 -9.98 15.57 7.67
N PRO A 218 -10.23 16.35 8.72
CA PRO A 218 -10.97 17.61 8.63
C PRO A 218 -10.18 18.76 7.98
N ALA A 219 -8.93 18.52 7.55
CA ALA A 219 -8.04 19.55 7.03
C ALA A 219 -8.22 19.83 5.52
N ALA A 220 -8.92 18.99 4.79
CA ALA A 220 -9.32 19.30 3.43
C ALA A 220 -10.56 20.18 3.51
N GLY A 221 -10.49 21.41 3.00
CA GLY A 221 -11.66 22.25 2.74
C GLY A 221 -12.77 21.47 1.99
N PRO A 222 -13.86 22.11 1.59
CA PRO A 222 -14.88 21.42 0.83
C PRO A 222 -14.24 20.66 -0.35
N PRO A 223 -14.70 19.43 -0.63
CA PRO A 223 -14.09 18.61 -1.70
C PRO A 223 -14.10 19.38 -3.02
N VAL A 224 -12.94 19.56 -3.60
CA VAL A 224 -12.84 20.09 -4.98
C VAL A 224 -13.13 18.93 -5.91
N GLU A 225 -14.24 18.99 -6.61
CA GLU A 225 -14.59 18.00 -7.62
C GLU A 225 -13.71 18.20 -8.87
N LEU A 226 -12.77 17.29 -9.05
CA LEU A 226 -12.01 17.20 -10.29
C LEU A 226 -12.77 16.28 -11.25
N LYS A 227 -13.11 16.81 -12.42
CA LYS A 227 -13.73 16.02 -13.49
C LYS A 227 -12.68 15.10 -14.13
N VAL A 228 -12.46 13.94 -13.54
CA VAL A 228 -11.61 12.89 -14.11
C VAL A 228 -12.50 11.98 -14.95
N PRO A 229 -12.20 11.76 -16.23
CA PRO A 229 -12.93 10.78 -17.04
C PRO A 229 -12.91 9.40 -16.39
N PRO A 230 -13.97 8.59 -16.52
CA PRO A 230 -13.96 7.24 -15.98
C PRO A 230 -12.97 6.37 -16.75
N THR A 231 -12.37 5.40 -16.06
CA THR A 231 -11.65 4.31 -16.72
C THR A 231 -12.62 3.52 -17.58
N THR A 232 -12.26 3.27 -18.83
CA THR A 232 -13.04 2.47 -19.77
C THR A 232 -12.30 1.19 -20.13
N ALA A 233 -13.01 0.22 -20.64
CA ALA A 233 -12.41 -0.99 -21.20
C ALA A 233 -13.07 -1.40 -22.50
N THR A 234 -12.27 -1.95 -23.41
CA THR A 234 -12.72 -2.62 -24.63
C THR A 234 -12.54 -4.12 -24.42
N VAL A 235 -13.66 -4.84 -24.46
CA VAL A 235 -13.71 -6.30 -24.30
C VAL A 235 -13.90 -6.91 -25.66
N THR A 236 -12.93 -7.70 -26.15
CA THR A 236 -12.99 -8.40 -27.43
C THR A 236 -13.36 -9.86 -27.20
N LEU A 237 -14.53 -10.28 -27.68
CA LEU A 237 -15.04 -11.64 -27.56
C LEU A 237 -14.35 -12.61 -28.54
N ALA A 238 -14.53 -13.91 -28.32
CA ALA A 238 -13.98 -14.96 -29.20
C ALA A 238 -14.43 -14.88 -30.66
N ASP A 239 -15.63 -14.33 -30.91
CA ASP A 239 -16.17 -14.12 -32.27
C ASP A 239 -15.67 -12.79 -32.90
N GLY A 240 -14.76 -12.08 -32.25
CA GLY A 240 -14.21 -10.82 -32.72
C GLY A 240 -15.07 -9.60 -32.43
N LYS A 241 -16.28 -9.74 -31.88
CA LYS A 241 -17.09 -8.60 -31.46
C LYS A 241 -16.46 -7.89 -30.27
N THR A 242 -16.61 -6.57 -30.25
CA THR A 242 -16.13 -5.73 -29.16
C THR A 242 -17.27 -5.07 -28.39
N VAL A 243 -17.09 -4.96 -27.09
CA VAL A 243 -17.97 -4.17 -26.20
C VAL A 243 -17.09 -3.17 -25.45
N THR A 244 -17.35 -1.90 -25.64
CA THR A 244 -16.63 -0.80 -24.98
C THR A 244 -17.56 -0.11 -24.01
N GLY A 245 -17.07 0.18 -22.81
CA GLY A 245 -17.84 0.88 -21.79
C GLY A 245 -16.99 1.30 -20.60
N LYS A 246 -17.63 1.97 -19.64
CA LYS A 246 -17.03 2.26 -18.34
C LYS A 246 -16.67 0.96 -17.66
N LEU A 247 -15.44 0.83 -17.20
CA LEU A 247 -14.99 -0.34 -16.46
C LEU A 247 -15.57 -0.30 -15.04
N ASP A 248 -16.38 -1.29 -14.70
CA ASP A 248 -16.92 -1.43 -13.35
C ASP A 248 -16.05 -2.34 -12.47
N THR A 249 -15.63 -3.48 -13.04
CA THR A 249 -14.77 -4.45 -12.34
C THR A 249 -13.96 -5.25 -13.34
N VAL A 250 -12.75 -5.60 -12.97
CA VAL A 250 -11.92 -6.61 -13.65
C VAL A 250 -11.12 -7.38 -12.61
N ASP A 251 -11.20 -8.70 -12.70
CA ASP A 251 -10.40 -9.63 -11.90
C ASP A 251 -10.01 -10.86 -12.76
N ASP A 252 -9.49 -11.90 -12.15
CA ASP A 252 -9.05 -13.12 -12.84
C ASP A 252 -10.22 -13.96 -13.39
N PHE A 253 -11.45 -13.73 -12.90
CA PHE A 253 -12.62 -14.56 -13.22
C PHE A 253 -13.57 -13.87 -14.17
N TYR A 254 -13.72 -12.54 -14.11
CA TYR A 254 -14.63 -11.81 -14.97
C TYR A 254 -14.22 -10.35 -15.18
N VAL A 255 -14.80 -9.75 -16.19
CA VAL A 255 -14.79 -8.30 -16.46
C VAL A 255 -16.23 -7.81 -16.61
N ALA A 256 -16.53 -6.65 -16.04
CA ALA A 256 -17.81 -5.99 -16.19
C ALA A 256 -17.61 -4.56 -16.70
N VAL A 257 -18.37 -4.19 -17.72
CA VAL A 257 -18.39 -2.86 -18.31
C VAL A 257 -19.82 -2.36 -18.45
N THR A 258 -20.02 -1.07 -18.18
CA THR A 258 -21.30 -0.39 -18.43
C THR A 258 -21.18 0.45 -19.70
N THR A 259 -21.97 0.12 -20.72
CA THR A 259 -22.04 0.81 -22.00
C THR A 259 -22.79 2.15 -21.91
N GLU A 260 -22.68 3.02 -22.92
CA GLU A 260 -23.30 4.36 -22.92
C GLU A 260 -24.83 4.33 -22.77
N ASP A 261 -25.50 3.23 -23.19
CA ASP A 261 -26.92 3.01 -22.98
C ASP A 261 -27.29 2.61 -21.54
N GLY A 262 -26.31 2.60 -20.64
CA GLY A 262 -26.48 2.28 -19.22
C GLY A 262 -26.58 0.79 -18.90
N LYS A 263 -26.38 -0.09 -19.89
CA LYS A 263 -26.42 -1.54 -19.66
C LYS A 263 -25.07 -2.05 -19.18
N THR A 264 -25.08 -2.88 -18.14
CA THR A 264 -23.90 -3.56 -17.65
C THR A 264 -23.78 -4.93 -18.32
N HIS A 265 -22.63 -5.16 -18.95
CA HIS A 265 -22.24 -6.41 -19.56
C HIS A 265 -21.16 -7.07 -18.70
N ARG A 266 -21.36 -8.35 -18.37
CA ARG A 266 -20.40 -9.14 -17.60
C ARG A 266 -19.93 -10.33 -18.44
N PHE A 267 -18.61 -10.51 -18.52
CA PHE A 267 -17.98 -11.58 -19.28
C PHE A 267 -17.06 -12.38 -18.36
N SER A 268 -17.22 -13.71 -18.39
CA SER A 268 -16.29 -14.62 -17.72
C SER A 268 -14.94 -14.62 -18.44
N ARG A 269 -13.87 -14.58 -17.68
CA ARG A 269 -12.49 -14.67 -18.20
C ARG A 269 -11.96 -16.09 -18.00
N MET A 270 -11.52 -16.69 -19.07
CA MET A 270 -10.86 -17.99 -19.04
C MET A 270 -9.72 -17.98 -20.06
N ASN A 271 -8.51 -18.22 -19.60
CA ASN A 271 -7.33 -18.32 -20.47
C ASN A 271 -7.18 -17.14 -21.44
N ASP A 272 -7.21 -15.90 -20.92
CA ASP A 272 -7.10 -14.65 -21.69
C ASP A 272 -8.24 -14.38 -22.69
N VAL A 273 -9.34 -15.11 -22.60
CA VAL A 273 -10.55 -14.85 -23.39
C VAL A 273 -11.68 -14.46 -22.44
N PRO A 274 -12.37 -13.32 -22.66
CA PRO A 274 -12.14 -12.31 -23.70
C PRO A 274 -10.87 -11.49 -23.48
N LYS A 275 -10.30 -10.96 -24.57
CA LYS A 275 -9.21 -9.96 -24.47
C LYS A 275 -9.79 -8.67 -23.91
N VAL A 276 -9.12 -8.12 -22.88
CA VAL A 276 -9.54 -6.89 -22.22
C VAL A 276 -8.44 -5.85 -22.40
N GLU A 277 -8.79 -4.71 -22.98
CA GLU A 277 -7.93 -3.54 -23.10
C GLU A 277 -8.49 -2.43 -22.23
N ILE A 278 -7.71 -2.00 -21.23
CA ILE A 278 -8.12 -1.00 -20.24
C ILE A 278 -7.55 0.35 -20.66
N HIS A 279 -8.42 1.36 -20.73
CA HIS A 279 -8.08 2.74 -21.01
C HIS A 279 -8.24 3.56 -19.73
N ASP A 280 -7.14 3.70 -18.99
CA ASP A 280 -7.09 4.46 -17.75
C ASP A 280 -6.60 5.89 -18.02
N PRO A 281 -7.43 6.92 -17.85
CA PRO A 281 -7.04 8.31 -18.06
C PRO A 281 -5.93 8.77 -17.10
N LEU A 282 -5.74 8.07 -15.97
CA LEU A 282 -4.72 8.39 -14.99
C LEU A 282 -3.45 7.51 -15.11
N ALA A 283 -3.32 6.72 -16.17
CA ALA A 283 -2.17 5.83 -16.37
C ALA A 283 -0.84 6.59 -16.30
N ALA A 284 -0.76 7.77 -16.94
CA ALA A 284 0.43 8.62 -16.90
C ALA A 284 0.76 9.10 -15.47
N HIS A 285 -0.24 9.47 -14.67
CA HIS A 285 -0.02 9.85 -13.28
C HIS A 285 0.51 8.69 -12.44
N ARG A 286 -0.02 7.47 -12.62
CA ARG A 286 0.48 6.28 -11.92
C ARG A 286 1.92 5.94 -12.31
N GLU A 287 2.28 6.10 -13.58
CA GLU A 287 3.63 5.86 -14.06
C GLU A 287 4.60 6.91 -13.50
N MET A 288 4.19 8.15 -13.42
CA MET A 288 5.00 9.22 -12.85
C MET A 288 5.26 9.03 -11.36
N LEU A 289 4.32 8.47 -10.58
CA LEU A 289 4.56 8.15 -9.16
C LEU A 289 5.79 7.28 -8.92
N ARG A 290 6.15 6.44 -9.89
CA ARG A 290 7.35 5.58 -9.82
C ARG A 290 8.65 6.32 -10.12
N LYS A 291 8.56 7.50 -10.73
CA LYS A 291 9.70 8.30 -11.21
C LYS A 291 10.01 9.49 -10.32
N TYR A 292 8.99 10.01 -9.62
CA TYR A 292 9.17 11.15 -8.72
C TYR A 292 10.05 10.77 -7.53
N ASN A 293 10.90 11.70 -7.14
CA ASN A 293 11.49 11.76 -5.82
C ASN A 293 10.78 12.85 -4.99
N ASP A 294 11.10 12.89 -3.71
CA ASP A 294 10.51 13.85 -2.76
C ASP A 294 10.70 15.31 -3.22
N LYS A 295 11.89 15.63 -3.71
CA LYS A 295 12.22 16.98 -4.18
C LYS A 295 11.36 17.40 -5.36
N ASP A 296 11.15 16.53 -6.36
CA ASP A 296 10.33 16.83 -7.53
C ASP A 296 8.89 17.15 -7.11
N ILE A 297 8.35 16.40 -6.14
CA ILE A 297 7.00 16.59 -5.61
C ILE A 297 6.88 17.97 -4.96
N HIS A 298 7.86 18.35 -4.15
CA HIS A 298 7.85 19.66 -3.49
C HIS A 298 8.07 20.82 -4.45
N ASP A 299 8.94 20.66 -5.42
CA ASP A 299 9.23 21.70 -6.42
C ASP A 299 7.99 21.95 -7.31
N ILE A 300 7.35 20.90 -7.82
CA ILE A 300 6.10 21.00 -8.61
C ILE A 300 4.98 21.61 -7.76
N THR A 301 4.87 21.21 -6.48
CA THR A 301 3.88 21.79 -5.56
C THR A 301 4.10 23.29 -5.38
N ALA A 302 5.36 23.72 -5.18
CA ALA A 302 5.72 25.12 -5.03
C ALA A 302 5.42 25.92 -6.31
N TYR A 303 5.67 25.33 -7.48
CA TYR A 303 5.33 25.97 -8.76
C TYR A 303 3.82 26.15 -8.91
N LEU A 304 3.04 25.09 -8.72
CA LEU A 304 1.58 25.17 -8.85
C LEU A 304 0.99 26.16 -7.83
N GLU A 305 1.50 26.17 -6.59
CA GLU A 305 1.05 27.13 -5.56
C GLU A 305 1.34 28.59 -5.96
N SER A 306 2.42 28.85 -6.68
CA SER A 306 2.77 30.17 -7.17
C SER A 306 1.87 30.69 -8.30
N LEU A 307 0.96 29.83 -8.82
CA LEU A 307 0.01 30.17 -9.87
C LEU A 307 -1.39 30.55 -9.33
N LYS A 308 -1.53 30.77 -8.02
CA LYS A 308 -2.77 31.25 -7.39
C LYS A 308 -3.18 32.64 -7.85
#